data_5c696e90e78dd4c78c13cb659be67b24
#
_entry.id   5c696e90e78dd4c78c13cb659be67b24
#
_cell.length_a   1.000
_cell.length_b   1.000
_cell.length_c   1.000
_cell.angle_alpha   90.00
_cell.angle_beta   90.00
_cell.angle_gamma   90.00
#
_symmetry.space_group_name_H-M   'P 1'
#
loop_
_entity.id
_entity.type
_entity.pdbx_description
1 polymer ?
#
loop_
_entity_poly.entity_id
_entity_poly.type
_entity_poly.pdbx_seq_one_letter_code
_entity_poly.pdbx_strand_id
1 'polypeptide(L)'
;WSFGTPGQLIFGRDSVTQLTTMARRLGWQQALLITDANLLEANVVEPVLQALAAGGVKVEVFGEGEAEPSIAVAEASLALANKVKPDVIIGVGGGSNLDLSKNTAASFTYQGHPTDYFGFDKVPGPTIPLVCLPTTAGTGSEVSHSMVLTDTDQQIKISGQSEYFRPDWAIVDPQLSYSCPRQVAADSGIDALTHAIEAIT
;
A
#
# COMPACT_ATOMS: atom_id res chain seq x y z
N TRP A 1 -7.36 1.90 26.10
CA TRP A 1 -6.88 1.47 24.78
C TRP A 1 -7.67 2.20 23.71
N SER A 2 -7.07 2.41 22.54
CA SER A 2 -7.72 3.00 21.38
C SER A 2 -7.78 1.96 20.25
N PHE A 3 -8.87 1.99 19.49
CA PHE A 3 -9.04 1.16 18.28
C PHE A 3 -9.20 2.08 17.08
N GLY A 4 -8.39 1.86 16.05
CA GLY A 4 -8.45 2.63 14.82
C GLY A 4 -8.61 1.71 13.61
N THR A 5 -9.32 2.18 12.61
CA THR A 5 -9.54 1.51 11.32
C THR A 5 -9.07 2.44 10.19
N PRO A 6 -8.90 1.96 8.94
CA PRO A 6 -8.78 2.87 7.80
C PRO A 6 -10.01 3.80 7.74
N GLY A 7 -9.88 4.89 7.01
CA GLY A 7 -11.00 5.84 6.84
C GLY A 7 -12.24 5.15 6.27
N GLN A 8 -12.07 4.28 5.27
CA GLN A 8 -13.13 3.44 4.72
C GLN A 8 -12.58 2.07 4.30
N LEU A 9 -13.24 1.00 4.72
CA LEU A 9 -13.01 -0.36 4.23
C LEU A 9 -14.13 -0.73 3.25
N ILE A 10 -13.75 -1.08 2.02
CA ILE A 10 -14.67 -1.53 0.96
C ILE A 10 -14.32 -2.99 0.65
N PHE A 11 -15.24 -3.89 0.91
CA PHE A 11 -15.03 -5.32 0.70
C PHE A 11 -16.06 -5.89 -0.27
N GLY A 12 -15.60 -6.66 -1.23
CA GLY A 12 -16.47 -7.43 -2.11
C GLY A 12 -15.89 -7.62 -3.50
N ARG A 13 -16.51 -8.54 -4.24
CA ARG A 13 -16.16 -8.79 -5.63
C ARG A 13 -16.44 -7.54 -6.47
N ASP A 14 -15.55 -7.24 -7.39
CA ASP A 14 -15.61 -6.05 -8.27
C ASP A 14 -15.54 -4.69 -7.51
N SER A 15 -15.17 -4.72 -6.22
CA SER A 15 -15.04 -3.50 -5.43
C SER A 15 -13.97 -2.54 -5.96
N VAL A 16 -12.99 -3.03 -6.72
CA VAL A 16 -12.00 -2.23 -7.45
C VAL A 16 -12.65 -1.15 -8.33
N THR A 17 -13.85 -1.40 -8.86
CA THR A 17 -14.61 -0.45 -9.69
C THR A 17 -15.00 0.84 -8.95
N GLN A 18 -15.00 0.81 -7.62
CA GLN A 18 -15.27 1.99 -6.79
C GLN A 18 -14.25 3.09 -7.01
N LEU A 19 -13.01 2.74 -7.42
CA LEU A 19 -11.98 3.73 -7.78
C LEU A 19 -12.46 4.73 -8.82
N THR A 20 -13.27 4.29 -9.81
CA THR A 20 -13.85 5.18 -10.82
C THR A 20 -14.71 6.27 -10.22
N THR A 21 -15.57 5.90 -9.28
CA THR A 21 -16.49 6.84 -8.61
C THR A 21 -15.72 7.73 -7.63
N MET A 22 -14.77 7.15 -6.90
CA MET A 22 -13.92 7.88 -5.96
C MET A 22 -13.08 8.93 -6.69
N ALA A 23 -12.41 8.56 -7.78
CA ALA A 23 -11.60 9.46 -8.59
C ALA A 23 -12.39 10.69 -9.05
N ARG A 24 -13.59 10.48 -9.59
CA ARG A 24 -14.46 11.57 -10.03
C ARG A 24 -14.93 12.45 -8.87
N ARG A 25 -15.35 11.84 -7.76
CA ARG A 25 -15.86 12.56 -6.59
C ARG A 25 -14.78 13.39 -5.91
N LEU A 26 -13.56 12.86 -5.83
CA LEU A 26 -12.42 13.48 -5.13
C LEU A 26 -11.58 14.36 -6.06
N GLY A 27 -11.86 14.33 -7.36
CA GLY A 27 -11.19 15.17 -8.35
C GLY A 27 -9.76 14.76 -8.66
N TRP A 28 -9.41 13.47 -8.47
CA TRP A 28 -8.07 12.98 -8.77
C TRP A 28 -7.76 13.09 -10.28
N GLN A 29 -6.59 13.60 -10.59
CA GLN A 29 -6.11 13.78 -11.97
C GLN A 29 -4.88 12.92 -12.26
N GLN A 30 -4.01 12.73 -11.25
CA GLN A 30 -2.75 12.03 -11.36
C GLN A 30 -2.58 11.06 -10.20
N ALA A 31 -2.40 9.77 -10.47
CA ALA A 31 -2.11 8.76 -9.46
C ALA A 31 -0.69 8.21 -9.63
N LEU A 32 -0.05 7.87 -8.51
CA LEU A 32 1.10 6.98 -8.48
C LEU A 32 0.63 5.61 -7.96
N LEU A 33 0.72 4.59 -8.83
CA LEU A 33 0.43 3.22 -8.45
C LEU A 33 1.75 2.50 -8.10
N ILE A 34 1.81 1.94 -6.89
CA ILE A 34 2.98 1.22 -6.38
C ILE A 34 2.65 -0.27 -6.33
N THR A 35 3.50 -1.07 -6.96
CA THR A 35 3.35 -2.52 -7.08
C THR A 35 4.70 -3.18 -7.37
N ASP A 36 4.73 -4.45 -7.73
CA ASP A 36 5.93 -5.17 -8.13
C ASP A 36 5.81 -5.78 -9.54
N ALA A 37 6.95 -6.19 -10.10
CA ALA A 37 7.05 -6.74 -11.45
C ALA A 37 6.20 -8.00 -11.64
N ASN A 38 6.11 -8.88 -10.63
CA ASN A 38 5.35 -10.12 -10.74
C ASN A 38 3.85 -9.85 -10.90
N LEU A 39 3.31 -8.87 -10.18
CA LEU A 39 1.90 -8.48 -10.28
C LEU A 39 1.59 -7.79 -11.61
N LEU A 40 2.56 -7.04 -12.17
CA LEU A 40 2.46 -6.47 -13.51
C LEU A 40 2.43 -7.55 -14.59
N GLU A 41 3.39 -8.48 -14.55
CA GLU A 41 3.45 -9.61 -15.50
C GLU A 41 2.22 -10.51 -15.43
N ALA A 42 1.68 -10.71 -14.23
CA ALA A 42 0.46 -11.49 -14.02
C ALA A 42 -0.84 -10.71 -14.35
N ASN A 43 -0.73 -9.45 -14.78
CA ASN A 43 -1.86 -8.55 -15.07
C ASN A 43 -2.84 -8.35 -13.89
N VAL A 44 -2.39 -8.53 -12.65
CA VAL A 44 -3.23 -8.36 -11.45
C VAL A 44 -3.64 -6.90 -11.27
N VAL A 45 -2.80 -5.96 -11.69
CA VAL A 45 -3.07 -4.52 -11.56
C VAL A 45 -3.99 -3.96 -12.63
N GLU A 46 -4.24 -4.70 -13.71
CA GLU A 46 -5.01 -4.23 -14.86
C GLU A 46 -6.43 -3.73 -14.51
N PRO A 47 -7.23 -4.41 -13.66
CA PRO A 47 -8.53 -3.90 -13.23
C PRO A 47 -8.44 -2.54 -12.50
N VAL A 48 -7.35 -2.32 -11.74
CA VAL A 48 -7.11 -1.06 -11.02
C VAL A 48 -6.80 0.06 -12.02
N LEU A 49 -5.93 -0.20 -12.99
CA LEU A 49 -5.58 0.75 -14.04
C LEU A 49 -6.81 1.14 -14.87
N GLN A 50 -7.63 0.17 -15.25
CA GLN A 50 -8.88 0.41 -16.00
C GLN A 50 -9.87 1.25 -15.19
N ALA A 51 -10.04 0.96 -13.89
CA ALA A 51 -10.95 1.72 -13.04
C ALA A 51 -10.50 3.18 -12.87
N LEU A 52 -9.20 3.42 -12.70
CA LEU A 52 -8.62 4.77 -12.62
C LEU A 52 -8.76 5.52 -13.95
N ALA A 53 -8.44 4.86 -15.07
CA ALA A 53 -8.58 5.44 -16.41
C ALA A 53 -10.04 5.80 -16.72
N ALA A 54 -11.01 4.94 -16.36
CA ALA A 54 -12.44 5.22 -16.46
C ALA A 54 -12.87 6.40 -15.56
N GLY A 55 -12.14 6.66 -14.48
CA GLY A 55 -12.28 7.83 -13.63
C GLY A 55 -11.67 9.12 -14.20
N GLY A 56 -10.90 9.01 -15.29
CA GLY A 56 -10.19 10.14 -15.91
C GLY A 56 -8.82 10.43 -15.31
N VAL A 57 -8.28 9.51 -14.52
CA VAL A 57 -7.00 9.66 -13.84
C VAL A 57 -5.86 9.18 -14.71
N LYS A 58 -4.81 9.97 -14.83
CA LYS A 58 -3.53 9.51 -15.39
C LYS A 58 -2.76 8.74 -14.32
N VAL A 59 -2.20 7.58 -14.69
CA VAL A 59 -1.49 6.72 -13.75
C VAL A 59 -0.04 6.59 -14.18
N GLU A 60 0.86 6.90 -13.26
CA GLU A 60 2.26 6.47 -13.35
C GLU A 60 2.44 5.26 -12.46
N VAL A 61 3.18 4.26 -12.94
CA VAL A 61 3.37 3.00 -12.22
C VAL A 61 4.80 2.88 -11.74
N PHE A 62 4.96 2.67 -10.44
CA PHE A 62 6.19 2.20 -9.83
C PHE A 62 6.08 0.68 -9.68
N GLY A 63 6.79 -0.05 -10.52
CA GLY A 63 6.74 -1.53 -10.60
C GLY A 63 7.95 -2.24 -9.97
N GLU A 64 8.76 -1.52 -9.20
CA GLU A 64 10.01 -2.03 -8.63
C GLU A 64 9.87 -2.42 -7.15
N GLY A 65 8.63 -2.69 -6.69
CA GLY A 65 8.37 -3.21 -5.35
C GLY A 65 9.09 -4.54 -5.11
N GLU A 66 9.57 -4.73 -3.88
CA GLU A 66 10.32 -5.91 -3.44
C GLU A 66 9.54 -6.67 -2.37
N ALA A 67 9.79 -7.98 -2.24
CA ALA A 67 9.18 -8.81 -1.19
C ALA A 67 9.53 -8.32 0.23
N GLU A 68 10.68 -7.71 0.41
CA GLU A 68 11.14 -7.05 1.63
C GLU A 68 11.68 -5.67 1.22
N PRO A 69 10.81 -4.64 1.12
CA PRO A 69 11.18 -3.40 0.46
C PRO A 69 12.33 -2.72 1.19
N SER A 70 13.40 -2.49 0.45
CA SER A 70 14.59 -1.81 0.94
C SER A 70 14.40 -0.31 1.07
N ILE A 71 15.25 0.34 1.85
CA ILE A 71 15.31 1.81 1.92
C ILE A 71 15.58 2.39 0.52
N ALA A 72 16.44 1.76 -0.27
CA ALA A 72 16.77 2.21 -1.63
C ALA A 72 15.54 2.20 -2.56
N VAL A 73 14.69 1.18 -2.48
CA VAL A 73 13.43 1.12 -3.24
C VAL A 73 12.44 2.19 -2.75
N ALA A 74 12.41 2.46 -1.46
CA ALA A 74 11.58 3.56 -0.93
C ALA A 74 12.06 4.93 -1.42
N GLU A 75 13.38 5.16 -1.51
CA GLU A 75 13.96 6.36 -2.11
C GLU A 75 13.61 6.49 -3.60
N ALA A 76 13.69 5.40 -4.35
CA ALA A 76 13.33 5.38 -5.78
C ALA A 76 11.84 5.68 -5.98
N SER A 77 10.97 5.09 -5.17
CA SER A 77 9.53 5.36 -5.18
C SER A 77 9.22 6.83 -4.84
N LEU A 78 9.88 7.39 -3.82
CA LEU A 78 9.79 8.82 -3.48
C LEU A 78 10.27 9.73 -4.61
N ALA A 79 11.38 9.39 -5.26
CA ALA A 79 11.90 10.15 -6.40
C ALA A 79 10.89 10.20 -7.55
N LEU A 80 10.22 9.08 -7.84
CA LEU A 80 9.15 9.04 -8.83
C LEU A 80 7.94 9.87 -8.38
N ALA A 81 7.52 9.77 -7.11
CA ALA A 81 6.42 10.56 -6.56
C ALA A 81 6.70 12.08 -6.71
N ASN A 82 7.92 12.52 -6.40
CA ASN A 82 8.33 13.92 -6.55
C ASN A 82 8.33 14.41 -8.01
N LYS A 83 8.61 13.52 -8.97
CA LYS A 83 8.55 13.82 -10.40
C LYS A 83 7.10 13.89 -10.90
N VAL A 84 6.27 12.93 -10.49
CA VAL A 84 4.88 12.77 -10.95
C VAL A 84 3.95 13.78 -10.28
N LYS A 85 4.19 14.11 -9.02
CA LYS A 85 3.34 14.95 -8.16
C LYS A 85 1.90 14.46 -8.13
N PRO A 86 1.66 13.23 -7.65
CA PRO A 86 0.34 12.64 -7.66
C PRO A 86 -0.63 13.35 -6.72
N ASP A 87 -1.93 13.20 -6.99
CA ASP A 87 -3.04 13.60 -6.11
C ASP A 87 -3.40 12.48 -5.13
N VAL A 88 -3.00 11.25 -5.47
CA VAL A 88 -3.30 10.03 -4.71
C VAL A 88 -2.21 8.99 -4.94
N ILE A 89 -1.87 8.23 -3.90
CA ILE A 89 -1.04 7.02 -4.00
C ILE A 89 -1.93 5.79 -3.89
N ILE A 90 -1.71 4.85 -4.80
CA ILE A 90 -2.45 3.59 -4.87
C ILE A 90 -1.46 2.44 -4.66
N GLY A 91 -1.53 1.78 -3.51
CA GLY A 91 -0.74 0.58 -3.24
C GLY A 91 -1.49 -0.68 -3.66
N VAL A 92 -0.88 -1.50 -4.52
CA VAL A 92 -1.45 -2.78 -4.97
C VAL A 92 -0.45 -3.89 -4.71
N GLY A 93 -0.82 -4.88 -3.90
CA GLY A 93 0.04 -6.02 -3.63
C GLY A 93 -0.09 -6.65 -2.26
N GLY A 94 0.90 -7.41 -1.87
CA GLY A 94 1.04 -7.90 -0.49
C GLY A 94 1.49 -6.79 0.46
N GLY A 95 1.68 -7.14 1.74
CA GLY A 95 2.08 -6.19 2.78
C GLY A 95 3.26 -5.32 2.40
N SER A 96 4.26 -5.88 1.71
CA SER A 96 5.47 -5.18 1.27
C SER A 96 5.18 -3.98 0.35
N ASN A 97 4.34 -4.16 -0.67
CA ASN A 97 3.95 -3.07 -1.56
C ASN A 97 3.07 -2.04 -0.85
N LEU A 98 2.21 -2.49 0.06
CA LEU A 98 1.36 -1.59 0.84
C LEU A 98 2.19 -0.75 1.83
N ASP A 99 3.17 -1.36 2.49
CA ASP A 99 4.08 -0.67 3.42
C ASP A 99 4.97 0.33 2.69
N LEU A 100 5.49 -0.04 1.51
CA LEU A 100 6.19 0.88 0.62
C LEU A 100 5.32 2.09 0.25
N SER A 101 4.04 1.84 -0.06
CA SER A 101 3.09 2.91 -0.40
C SER A 101 2.82 3.86 0.76
N LYS A 102 2.72 3.35 1.99
CA LYS A 102 2.58 4.14 3.21
C LYS A 102 3.80 5.03 3.45
N ASN A 103 4.99 4.44 3.33
CA ASN A 103 6.23 5.20 3.48
C ASN A 103 6.36 6.29 2.41
N THR A 104 6.09 5.94 1.14
CA THR A 104 6.10 6.91 0.04
C THR A 104 5.10 8.04 0.27
N ALA A 105 3.90 7.75 0.76
CA ALA A 105 2.89 8.76 1.06
C ALA A 105 3.37 9.74 2.14
N ALA A 106 3.96 9.26 3.22
CA ALA A 106 4.52 10.10 4.28
C ALA A 106 5.71 10.92 3.77
N SER A 107 6.68 10.25 3.12
CA SER A 107 7.89 10.88 2.61
C SER A 107 7.59 11.96 1.57
N PHE A 108 6.66 11.71 0.66
CA PHE A 108 6.21 12.67 -0.35
C PHE A 108 5.49 13.87 0.29
N THR A 109 4.59 13.62 1.24
CA THR A 109 3.79 14.70 1.86
C THR A 109 4.66 15.67 2.66
N TYR A 110 5.60 15.14 3.42
CA TYR A 110 6.42 15.93 4.35
C TYR A 110 7.81 16.21 3.83
N GLN A 111 8.13 15.79 2.60
CA GLN A 111 9.42 16.00 1.94
C GLN A 111 10.61 15.50 2.80
N GLY A 112 10.36 14.43 3.56
CA GLY A 112 11.35 13.78 4.41
C GLY A 112 11.98 12.54 3.72
N HIS A 113 13.10 12.10 4.27
CA HIS A 113 13.72 10.84 3.86
C HIS A 113 12.89 9.64 4.35
N PRO A 114 12.83 8.50 3.62
CA PRO A 114 12.09 7.32 4.06
C PRO A 114 12.37 6.87 5.49
N THR A 115 13.59 7.02 5.97
CA THR A 115 14.01 6.65 7.34
C THR A 115 13.54 7.60 8.44
N ASP A 116 13.11 8.81 8.11
CA ASP A 116 12.67 9.80 9.10
C ASP A 116 11.40 9.34 9.83
N TYR A 117 10.66 8.39 9.25
CA TYR A 117 9.38 7.91 9.75
C TYR A 117 9.47 6.56 10.48
N PHE A 118 10.69 6.08 10.77
CA PHE A 118 10.90 4.89 11.59
C PHE A 118 10.64 5.16 13.07
N GLY A 119 10.12 4.15 13.76
CA GLY A 119 9.73 4.25 15.18
C GLY A 119 8.27 4.68 15.34
N PHE A 120 7.96 5.27 16.49
CA PHE A 120 6.58 5.59 16.87
C PHE A 120 6.25 7.06 16.60
N ASP A 121 5.08 7.31 16.01
CA ASP A 121 4.48 8.64 15.83
C ASP A 121 5.41 9.68 15.17
N LYS A 122 6.18 9.24 14.16
CA LYS A 122 7.10 10.10 13.42
C LYS A 122 6.46 10.83 12.24
N VAL A 123 5.28 10.42 11.81
CA VAL A 123 4.54 11.11 10.75
C VAL A 123 3.81 12.32 11.37
N PRO A 124 4.07 13.57 10.91
CA PRO A 124 3.59 14.76 11.62
C PRO A 124 2.08 15.02 11.52
N GLY A 125 1.38 14.36 10.58
CA GLY A 125 -0.04 14.58 10.33
C GLY A 125 -0.56 13.76 9.16
N PRO A 126 -1.77 14.04 8.64
CA PRO A 126 -2.34 13.35 7.50
C PRO A 126 -1.45 13.43 6.26
N THR A 127 -1.34 12.34 5.54
CA THR A 127 -0.56 12.25 4.30
C THR A 127 -1.43 12.59 3.08
N ILE A 128 -0.79 12.62 1.89
CA ILE A 128 -1.53 12.56 0.63
C ILE A 128 -2.51 11.37 0.65
N PRO A 129 -3.69 11.47 0.03
CA PRO A 129 -4.64 10.36 -0.05
C PRO A 129 -3.99 9.03 -0.43
N LEU A 130 -4.25 8.00 0.36
CA LEU A 130 -3.69 6.67 0.19
C LEU A 130 -4.79 5.62 0.08
N VAL A 131 -4.74 4.83 -1.00
CA VAL A 131 -5.62 3.67 -1.21
C VAL A 131 -4.78 2.41 -1.22
N CYS A 132 -5.15 1.41 -0.42
CA CYS A 132 -4.48 0.11 -0.40
C CYS A 132 -5.40 -1.00 -0.92
N LEU A 133 -4.90 -1.78 -1.89
CA LEU A 133 -5.58 -2.92 -2.49
C LEU A 133 -4.72 -4.18 -2.27
N PRO A 134 -5.05 -5.02 -1.27
CA PRO A 134 -4.28 -6.22 -0.98
C PRO A 134 -4.51 -7.30 -2.05
N THR A 135 -3.45 -8.02 -2.42
CA THR A 135 -3.47 -9.20 -3.29
C THR A 135 -3.17 -10.49 -2.54
N THR A 136 -2.90 -10.41 -1.24
CA THR A 136 -2.69 -11.52 -0.31
C THR A 136 -3.62 -11.38 0.88
N ALA A 137 -3.97 -12.50 1.52
CA ALA A 137 -4.81 -12.52 2.72
C ALA A 137 -3.97 -12.96 3.92
N GLY A 138 -3.30 -12.02 4.58
CA GLY A 138 -2.38 -12.34 5.68
C GLY A 138 -2.05 -11.10 6.53
N THR A 139 -1.26 -10.21 6.00
CA THR A 139 -0.60 -9.13 6.74
C THR A 139 -1.54 -8.10 7.37
N GLY A 140 -2.73 -7.89 6.78
CA GLY A 140 -3.63 -6.81 7.22
C GLY A 140 -3.05 -5.40 7.04
N SER A 141 -2.00 -5.25 6.20
CA SER A 141 -1.35 -3.96 6.01
C SER A 141 -2.31 -2.90 5.49
N GLU A 142 -3.31 -3.27 4.69
CA GLU A 142 -4.34 -2.36 4.17
C GLU A 142 -5.20 -1.70 5.27
N VAL A 143 -5.17 -2.21 6.49
CA VAL A 143 -5.92 -1.66 7.63
C VAL A 143 -5.03 -1.26 8.80
N SER A 144 -3.75 -1.57 8.76
CA SER A 144 -2.82 -1.32 9.85
C SER A 144 -2.21 0.09 9.82
N HIS A 145 -1.74 0.54 10.98
CA HIS A 145 -1.00 1.79 11.15
C HIS A 145 0.51 1.60 11.13
N SER A 146 0.98 0.41 10.73
CA SER A 146 2.39 0.06 10.70
C SER A 146 2.89 -0.04 9.26
N MET A 147 4.17 0.22 9.07
CA MET A 147 4.93 -0.10 7.86
C MET A 147 6.29 -0.67 8.24
N VAL A 148 6.85 -1.51 7.37
CA VAL A 148 8.16 -2.14 7.57
C VAL A 148 8.99 -1.97 6.31
N LEU A 149 10.23 -1.49 6.47
CA LEU A 149 11.25 -1.49 5.42
C LEU A 149 12.48 -2.24 5.90
N THR A 150 13.32 -2.65 4.97
CA THR A 150 14.58 -3.36 5.24
C THR A 150 15.77 -2.42 5.05
N ASP A 151 16.56 -2.27 6.09
CA ASP A 151 17.89 -1.69 5.99
C ASP A 151 18.84 -2.81 5.53
N THR A 152 19.23 -2.76 4.26
CA THR A 152 20.08 -3.79 3.64
C THR A 152 21.52 -3.70 4.10
N ASP A 153 21.98 -2.53 4.55
CA ASP A 153 23.35 -2.33 5.04
C ASP A 153 23.51 -2.94 6.43
N GLN A 154 22.52 -2.78 7.29
CA GLN A 154 22.49 -3.36 8.63
C GLN A 154 21.86 -4.76 8.67
N GLN A 155 21.22 -5.20 7.60
CA GLN A 155 20.50 -6.48 7.50
C GLN A 155 19.38 -6.63 8.57
N ILE A 156 18.64 -5.55 8.83
CA ILE A 156 17.54 -5.51 9.79
C ILE A 156 16.27 -4.98 9.16
N LYS A 157 15.14 -5.43 9.68
CA LYS A 157 13.84 -4.85 9.39
C LYS A 157 13.55 -3.74 10.40
N ILE A 158 13.14 -2.59 9.91
CA ILE A 158 12.81 -1.43 10.72
C ILE A 158 11.35 -1.06 10.46
N SER A 159 10.60 -0.90 11.53
CA SER A 159 9.19 -0.52 11.46
C SER A 159 8.97 0.96 11.78
N GLY A 160 7.95 1.53 11.15
CA GLY A 160 7.33 2.77 11.54
C GLY A 160 5.88 2.51 11.97
N GLN A 161 5.42 3.17 13.03
CA GLN A 161 4.05 3.10 13.49
C GLN A 161 3.50 4.51 13.71
N SER A 162 2.41 4.82 13.03
CA SER A 162 1.69 6.09 13.17
C SER A 162 0.25 5.94 12.71
N GLU A 163 -0.68 6.61 13.37
CA GLU A 163 -2.07 6.70 12.91
C GLU A 163 -2.17 7.14 11.43
N TYR A 164 -1.23 7.95 10.98
CA TYR A 164 -1.18 8.51 9.63
C TYR A 164 -0.61 7.57 8.57
N PHE A 165 -0.17 6.36 8.96
CA PHE A 165 0.12 5.28 8.01
C PHE A 165 -1.12 4.47 7.63
N ARG A 166 -2.24 4.64 8.37
CA ARG A 166 -3.49 3.99 7.93
C ARG A 166 -3.95 4.58 6.62
N PRO A 167 -4.27 3.72 5.63
CA PRO A 167 -4.84 4.20 4.38
C PRO A 167 -6.19 4.92 4.61
N ASP A 168 -6.48 5.90 3.77
CA ASP A 168 -7.81 6.52 3.74
C ASP A 168 -8.86 5.52 3.25
N TRP A 169 -8.46 4.66 2.32
CA TRP A 169 -9.31 3.58 1.80
C TRP A 169 -8.55 2.27 1.69
N ALA A 170 -9.17 1.21 2.21
CA ALA A 170 -8.80 -0.16 1.95
C ALA A 170 -9.86 -0.78 1.03
N ILE A 171 -9.47 -1.20 -0.17
CA ILE A 171 -10.36 -1.85 -1.14
C ILE A 171 -9.95 -3.31 -1.23
N VAL A 172 -10.72 -4.19 -0.61
CA VAL A 172 -10.46 -5.62 -0.53
C VAL A 172 -11.34 -6.34 -1.54
N ASP A 173 -10.81 -6.50 -2.76
CA ASP A 173 -11.45 -7.26 -3.83
C ASP A 173 -10.84 -8.67 -3.88
N PRO A 174 -11.60 -9.73 -3.56
CA PRO A 174 -11.07 -11.09 -3.58
C PRO A 174 -10.52 -11.53 -4.94
N GLN A 175 -10.97 -10.92 -6.03
CA GLN A 175 -10.50 -11.27 -7.37
C GLN A 175 -9.02 -10.94 -7.57
N LEU A 176 -8.49 -9.92 -6.89
CA LEU A 176 -7.07 -9.54 -6.96
C LEU A 176 -6.15 -10.61 -6.34
N SER A 177 -6.69 -11.52 -5.52
CA SER A 177 -5.93 -12.59 -4.88
C SER A 177 -6.05 -13.95 -5.59
N TYR A 178 -6.88 -14.08 -6.64
CA TYR A 178 -7.12 -15.40 -7.27
C TYR A 178 -5.91 -16.00 -7.98
N SER A 179 -5.00 -15.15 -8.46
CA SER A 179 -3.76 -15.58 -9.11
C SER A 179 -2.59 -15.72 -8.12
N CYS A 180 -2.84 -15.52 -6.81
CA CYS A 180 -1.79 -15.63 -5.79
C CYS A 180 -1.15 -17.04 -5.84
N PRO A 181 0.18 -17.15 -5.96
CA PRO A 181 0.86 -18.42 -5.94
C PRO A 181 0.55 -19.21 -4.66
N ARG A 182 0.41 -20.54 -4.77
CA ARG A 182 0.03 -21.40 -3.64
C ARG A 182 0.94 -21.23 -2.42
N GLN A 183 2.25 -21.09 -2.63
CA GLN A 183 3.19 -20.89 -1.54
C GLN A 183 2.94 -19.56 -0.83
N VAL A 184 2.80 -18.48 -1.58
CA VAL A 184 2.51 -17.14 -1.03
C VAL A 184 1.17 -17.13 -0.28
N ALA A 185 0.16 -17.81 -0.82
CA ALA A 185 -1.14 -17.92 -0.15
C ALA A 185 -1.05 -18.74 1.16
N ALA A 186 -0.23 -19.80 1.21
CA ALA A 186 0.00 -20.58 2.41
C ALA A 186 0.76 -19.76 3.47
N ASP A 187 1.84 -19.07 3.08
CA ASP A 187 2.64 -18.26 3.98
C ASP A 187 1.81 -17.11 4.56
N SER A 188 1.02 -16.42 3.73
CA SER A 188 0.10 -15.37 4.17
C SER A 188 -1.00 -15.92 5.10
N GLY A 189 -1.53 -17.11 4.82
CA GLY A 189 -2.53 -17.75 5.67
C GLY A 189 -1.99 -18.14 7.05
N ILE A 190 -0.74 -18.59 7.13
CA ILE A 190 -0.07 -18.86 8.42
C ILE A 190 0.21 -17.54 9.16
N ASP A 191 0.59 -16.48 8.46
CA ASP A 191 0.77 -15.15 9.04
C ASP A 191 -0.55 -14.63 9.65
N ALA A 192 -1.66 -14.73 8.93
CA ALA A 192 -3.00 -14.39 9.46
C ALA A 192 -3.37 -15.20 10.71
N LEU A 193 -3.05 -16.51 10.72
CA LEU A 193 -3.29 -17.37 11.88
C LEU A 193 -2.42 -16.94 13.07
N THR A 194 -1.16 -16.60 12.83
CA THR A 194 -0.24 -16.11 13.85
C THR A 194 -0.77 -14.81 14.47
N HIS A 195 -1.16 -13.85 13.66
CA HIS A 195 -1.78 -12.60 14.14
C HIS A 195 -3.04 -12.86 14.98
N ALA A 196 -3.90 -13.80 14.56
CA ALA A 196 -5.10 -14.15 15.32
C ALA A 196 -4.77 -14.76 16.69
N ILE A 197 -3.74 -15.59 16.78
CA ILE A 197 -3.27 -16.18 18.05
C ILE A 197 -2.65 -15.10 18.94
N GLU A 198 -1.78 -14.24 18.40
CA GLU A 198 -1.13 -13.14 19.14
C GLU A 198 -2.16 -12.14 19.70
N ALA A 199 -3.25 -11.93 18.99
CA ALA A 199 -4.31 -11.03 19.45
C ALA A 199 -5.09 -11.54 20.68
N ILE A 200 -4.95 -12.83 21.03
CA ILE A 200 -5.62 -13.46 22.19
C ILE A 200 -4.70 -13.48 23.42
N THR A 201 -3.39 -13.43 23.21
CA THR A 201 -2.38 -13.52 24.28
C THR A 201 -1.93 -12.15 24.74
#